data_607f64fbe9c19f41f0071e773701981f
#
_entry.id   607f64fbe9c19f41f0071e773701981f
#
_cell.length_a   1.000
_cell.length_b   1.000
_cell.length_c   1.000
_cell.angle_alpha   90.00
_cell.angle_beta   90.00
_cell.angle_gamma   90.00
#
_symmetry.space_group_name_H-M   'P 1'
#
loop_
_entity.id
_entity.type
_entity.pdbx_description
1 polymer ?
#
loop_
_entity_poly.entity_id
_entity_poly.type
_entity_poly.pdbx_seq_one_letter_code
_entity_poly.pdbx_strand_id
1 'polypeptide(L)'
;MTTTSGSAKWQGGIKDGKGAISTKSGALNDYPYGFASRFEGKAGSNPEELIGAAHAACFTMALSLILGEAKLTAEQMETRADVTLEKQGDGFAITSIHLTLNAKIPGADDAKFQELAGKAKAGCPVSKLLNTNITLDAKLV
;
A
#
# COMPACT_ATOMS: atom_id res chain seq x y z
N MET A 1 -6.13 18.31 -12.24
CA MET A 1 -5.36 17.10 -12.62
C MET A 1 -3.91 17.27 -12.18
N THR A 2 -3.34 16.26 -11.57
CA THR A 2 -1.94 16.26 -11.15
C THR A 2 -1.21 15.07 -11.75
N THR A 3 0.07 15.25 -12.05
CA THR A 3 0.94 14.19 -12.57
C THR A 3 2.21 14.14 -11.73
N THR A 4 2.57 12.95 -11.32
CA THR A 4 3.83 12.70 -10.64
C THR A 4 4.56 11.53 -11.29
N SER A 5 5.77 11.20 -10.82
CA SER A 5 6.57 10.16 -11.45
C SER A 5 7.41 9.38 -10.47
N GLY A 6 7.64 8.14 -10.83
CA GLY A 6 8.67 7.28 -10.28
C GLY A 6 9.52 6.75 -11.43
N SER A 7 10.74 6.34 -11.13
CA SER A 7 11.67 5.81 -12.14
C SER A 7 12.53 4.70 -11.58
N ALA A 8 13.09 3.89 -12.47
CA ALA A 8 14.00 2.83 -12.10
C ALA A 8 15.11 2.67 -13.13
N LYS A 9 16.27 2.22 -12.66
CA LYS A 9 17.42 1.84 -13.48
C LYS A 9 17.74 0.38 -13.22
N TRP A 10 18.30 -0.30 -14.21
CA TRP A 10 18.76 -1.68 -14.06
C TRP A 10 20.02 -1.90 -14.89
N GLN A 11 20.98 -2.63 -14.31
CA GLN A 11 22.19 -3.06 -14.98
C GLN A 11 22.43 -4.54 -14.70
N GLY A 12 22.79 -5.30 -15.73
CA GLY A 12 23.16 -6.71 -15.59
C GLY A 12 22.00 -7.67 -15.79
N GLY A 13 22.23 -8.93 -15.47
CA GLY A 13 21.24 -10.00 -15.55
C GLY A 13 20.26 -9.99 -14.40
N ILE A 14 19.27 -10.88 -14.45
CA ILE A 14 18.20 -10.89 -13.44
C ILE A 14 18.72 -11.21 -12.03
N LYS A 15 19.64 -12.15 -11.88
CA LYS A 15 20.13 -12.58 -10.57
C LYS A 15 21.31 -11.77 -10.05
N ASP A 16 22.23 -11.40 -10.91
CA ASP A 16 23.46 -10.69 -10.56
C ASP A 16 23.39 -9.20 -10.82
N GLY A 17 22.31 -8.72 -11.43
CA GLY A 17 22.12 -7.32 -11.74
C GLY A 17 21.82 -6.46 -10.53
N LYS A 18 21.86 -5.15 -10.77
CA LYS A 18 21.60 -4.14 -9.75
C LYS A 18 20.59 -3.12 -10.27
N GLY A 19 19.62 -2.82 -9.44
CA GLY A 19 18.63 -1.80 -9.74
C GLY A 19 18.63 -0.68 -8.71
N ALA A 20 18.01 0.42 -9.10
CA ALA A 20 17.80 1.57 -8.23
C ALA A 20 16.47 2.21 -8.55
N ILE A 21 15.74 2.61 -7.51
CA ILE A 21 14.42 3.20 -7.60
C ILE A 21 14.48 4.65 -7.12
N SER A 22 13.81 5.54 -7.83
CA SER A 22 13.71 6.95 -7.45
C SER A 22 12.28 7.44 -7.58
N THR A 23 11.91 8.41 -6.75
CA THR A 23 10.62 9.10 -6.84
C THR A 23 10.85 10.60 -7.01
N LYS A 24 9.89 11.26 -7.66
CA LYS A 24 9.97 12.71 -7.90
C LYS A 24 10.16 13.51 -6.61
N SER A 25 9.54 13.10 -5.51
CA SER A 25 9.65 13.77 -4.21
C SER A 25 11.02 13.62 -3.55
N GLY A 26 11.84 12.65 -4.01
CA GLY A 26 13.08 12.28 -3.34
C GLY A 26 12.92 11.36 -2.15
N ALA A 27 11.69 10.89 -1.87
CA ALA A 27 11.46 9.89 -0.82
C ALA A 27 12.30 8.63 -1.04
N LEU A 28 12.46 8.24 -2.30
CA LEU A 28 13.49 7.30 -2.75
C LEU A 28 14.40 8.04 -3.73
N ASN A 29 15.71 7.86 -3.55
CA ASN A 29 16.72 8.47 -4.39
C ASN A 29 17.79 7.43 -4.69
N ASP A 30 17.74 6.84 -5.89
CA ASP A 30 18.60 5.74 -6.30
C ASP A 30 18.65 4.62 -5.23
N TYR A 31 17.48 4.30 -4.65
CA TYR A 31 17.40 3.29 -3.60
C TYR A 31 17.58 1.90 -4.19
N PRO A 32 18.47 1.06 -3.62
CA PRO A 32 18.79 -0.24 -4.20
C PRO A 32 17.61 -1.21 -4.22
N TYR A 33 17.48 -1.96 -5.31
CA TYR A 33 16.63 -3.15 -5.36
C TYR A 33 17.25 -4.18 -6.30
N GLY A 34 16.86 -5.43 -6.16
CA GLY A 34 17.36 -6.49 -6.98
C GLY A 34 16.60 -7.80 -6.76
N PHE A 35 17.09 -8.87 -7.38
CA PHE A 35 16.46 -10.18 -7.25
C PHE A 35 16.34 -10.62 -5.78
N ALA A 36 17.43 -10.48 -5.02
CA ALA A 36 17.45 -10.93 -3.62
C ALA A 36 16.52 -10.11 -2.72
N SER A 37 16.42 -8.79 -2.92
CA SER A 37 15.51 -7.97 -2.13
C SER A 37 14.04 -8.18 -2.48
N ARG A 38 13.76 -8.67 -3.68
CA ARG A 38 12.38 -8.95 -4.11
C ARG A 38 11.93 -10.37 -3.76
N PHE A 39 12.79 -11.37 -3.93
CA PHE A 39 12.42 -12.79 -3.87
C PHE A 39 13.05 -13.57 -2.72
N GLU A 40 14.12 -13.05 -2.11
CA GLU A 40 14.88 -13.77 -1.08
C GLU A 40 14.89 -13.07 0.29
N GLY A 41 14.13 -12.01 0.46
CA GLY A 41 14.02 -11.30 1.73
C GLY A 41 15.28 -10.56 2.17
N LYS A 42 16.20 -10.26 1.25
CA LYS A 42 17.41 -9.49 1.55
C LYS A 42 17.12 -8.01 1.67
N ALA A 43 18.07 -7.27 2.25
CA ALA A 43 17.97 -5.81 2.38
C ALA A 43 17.85 -5.13 1.02
N GLY A 44 17.06 -4.05 0.96
CA GLY A 44 16.76 -3.30 -0.25
C GLY A 44 15.26 -3.13 -0.42
N SER A 45 14.86 -2.40 -1.45
CA SER A 45 13.46 -2.19 -1.77
C SER A 45 12.95 -3.22 -2.78
N ASN A 46 11.65 -3.15 -3.06
CA ASN A 46 10.99 -3.96 -4.09
C ASN A 46 9.67 -3.30 -4.49
N PRO A 47 9.11 -3.66 -5.66
CA PRO A 47 7.85 -3.07 -6.10
C PRO A 47 6.68 -3.34 -5.16
N GLU A 48 6.64 -4.51 -4.54
CA GLU A 48 5.51 -4.92 -3.70
C GLU A 48 5.40 -4.07 -2.44
N GLU A 49 6.51 -3.77 -1.77
CA GLU A 49 6.45 -2.88 -0.60
C GLU A 49 6.07 -1.44 -0.96
N LEU A 50 6.45 -0.98 -2.16
CA LEU A 50 6.04 0.35 -2.63
C LEU A 50 4.56 0.40 -2.95
N ILE A 51 4.01 -0.65 -3.54
CA ILE A 51 2.56 -0.80 -3.73
C ILE A 51 1.85 -0.80 -2.37
N GLY A 52 2.39 -1.53 -1.40
CA GLY A 52 1.86 -1.58 -0.04
C GLY A 52 1.84 -0.20 0.62
N ALA A 53 2.94 0.53 0.55
CA ALA A 53 3.02 1.89 1.10
C ALA A 53 2.03 2.83 0.42
N ALA A 54 1.93 2.77 -0.91
CA ALA A 54 0.99 3.57 -1.68
C ALA A 54 -0.46 3.24 -1.31
N HIS A 55 -0.79 1.95 -1.18
CA HIS A 55 -2.14 1.51 -0.84
C HIS A 55 -2.52 1.91 0.59
N ALA A 56 -1.63 1.69 1.56
CA ALA A 56 -1.86 2.09 2.94
C ALA A 56 -2.08 3.60 3.05
N ALA A 57 -1.26 4.41 2.39
CA ALA A 57 -1.39 5.86 2.40
C ALA A 57 -2.70 6.33 1.78
N CYS A 58 -3.07 5.79 0.62
CA CYS A 58 -4.30 6.16 -0.08
C CYS A 58 -5.55 5.76 0.72
N PHE A 59 -5.58 4.54 1.23
CA PHE A 59 -6.69 4.05 2.06
C PHE A 59 -6.89 4.91 3.31
N THR A 60 -5.80 5.20 4.03
CA THR A 60 -5.86 5.97 5.27
C THR A 60 -6.37 7.39 5.03
N MET A 61 -5.89 8.04 3.97
CA MET A 61 -6.35 9.38 3.61
C MET A 61 -7.81 9.36 3.13
N ALA A 62 -8.21 8.36 2.35
CA ALA A 62 -9.61 8.20 1.92
C ALA A 62 -10.54 8.03 3.13
N LEU A 63 -10.12 7.25 4.12
CA LEU A 63 -10.89 7.10 5.35
C LEU A 63 -11.00 8.42 6.11
N SER A 64 -9.94 9.20 6.18
CA SER A 64 -9.97 10.53 6.81
C SER A 64 -11.03 11.43 6.15
N LEU A 65 -11.12 11.42 4.82
CA LEU A 65 -12.15 12.15 4.09
C LEU A 65 -13.56 11.67 4.45
N ILE A 66 -13.77 10.36 4.42
CA ILE A 66 -15.08 9.73 4.70
C ILE A 66 -15.50 9.99 6.15
N LEU A 67 -14.56 9.92 7.10
CA LEU A 67 -14.82 10.28 8.50
C LEU A 67 -15.27 11.74 8.63
N GLY A 68 -14.62 12.65 7.91
CA GLY A 68 -14.99 14.06 7.90
C GLY A 68 -16.43 14.30 7.41
N GLU A 69 -16.87 13.57 6.39
CA GLU A 69 -18.24 13.62 5.91
C GLU A 69 -19.24 13.13 6.96
N ALA A 70 -18.82 12.18 7.80
CA ALA A 70 -19.60 11.68 8.95
C ALA A 70 -19.41 12.54 10.21
N LYS A 71 -18.70 13.68 10.11
CA LYS A 71 -18.40 14.59 11.22
C LYS A 71 -17.59 13.93 12.34
N LEU A 72 -16.71 13.02 11.96
CA LEU A 72 -15.75 12.35 12.82
C LEU A 72 -14.34 12.77 12.45
N THR A 73 -13.47 12.85 13.46
CA THR A 73 -12.06 13.16 13.27
C THR A 73 -11.23 12.14 14.03
N ALA A 74 -10.34 11.46 13.31
CA ALA A 74 -9.42 10.51 13.96
C ALA A 74 -8.32 11.27 14.72
N GLU A 75 -8.02 10.82 15.92
CA GLU A 75 -6.80 11.24 16.62
C GLU A 75 -5.58 10.57 15.99
N GLN A 76 -5.71 9.30 15.62
CA GLN A 76 -4.65 8.54 14.97
C GLN A 76 -5.26 7.42 14.13
N MET A 77 -4.65 7.18 12.98
CA MET A 77 -4.88 6.01 12.16
C MET A 77 -3.56 5.44 11.70
N GLU A 78 -3.41 4.15 11.82
CA GLU A 78 -2.22 3.44 11.38
C GLU A 78 -2.65 2.27 10.51
N THR A 79 -2.16 2.21 9.28
CA THR A 79 -2.52 1.17 8.32
C THR A 79 -1.26 0.47 7.83
N ARG A 80 -1.34 -0.85 7.82
CA ARG A 80 -0.37 -1.72 7.17
C ARG A 80 -1.04 -2.42 6.00
N ALA A 81 -0.32 -2.52 4.88
CA ALA A 81 -0.74 -3.29 3.72
C ALA A 81 0.26 -4.41 3.47
N ASP A 82 -0.19 -5.64 3.59
CA ASP A 82 0.60 -6.83 3.28
C ASP A 82 0.28 -7.26 1.85
N VAL A 83 1.28 -7.18 0.98
CA VAL A 83 1.15 -7.48 -0.46
C VAL A 83 1.80 -8.84 -0.72
N THR A 84 1.02 -9.77 -1.24
CA THR A 84 1.48 -11.14 -1.48
C THR A 84 1.85 -11.33 -2.95
N LEU A 85 3.09 -11.74 -3.19
CA LEU A 85 3.61 -12.12 -4.50
C LEU A 85 3.78 -13.64 -4.52
N GLU A 86 3.13 -14.29 -5.47
CA GLU A 86 3.16 -15.75 -5.59
C GLU A 86 3.58 -16.20 -6.97
N LYS A 87 4.26 -17.33 -7.02
CA LYS A 87 4.55 -18.00 -8.29
C LYS A 87 3.26 -18.60 -8.85
N GLN A 88 2.92 -18.25 -10.09
CA GLN A 88 1.78 -18.81 -10.81
C GLN A 88 2.24 -19.28 -12.18
N GLY A 89 2.20 -20.61 -12.40
CA GLY A 89 2.73 -21.19 -13.63
C GLY A 89 4.21 -20.87 -13.79
N ASP A 90 4.58 -20.26 -14.93
CA ASP A 90 5.96 -19.87 -15.23
C ASP A 90 6.30 -18.45 -14.77
N GLY A 91 5.34 -17.73 -14.20
CA GLY A 91 5.51 -16.33 -13.79
C GLY A 91 5.14 -16.07 -12.33
N PHE A 92 5.09 -14.81 -12.00
CA PHE A 92 4.68 -14.32 -10.67
C PHE A 92 3.48 -13.41 -10.79
N ALA A 93 2.64 -13.41 -9.77
CA ALA A 93 1.50 -12.50 -9.68
C ALA A 93 1.31 -11.99 -8.26
N ILE A 94 0.84 -10.75 -8.14
CA ILE A 94 0.35 -10.22 -6.87
C ILE A 94 -1.07 -10.75 -6.70
N THR A 95 -1.26 -11.65 -5.75
CA THR A 95 -2.51 -12.40 -5.60
C THR A 95 -3.47 -11.80 -4.59
N SER A 96 -2.95 -11.03 -3.63
CA SER A 96 -3.78 -10.39 -2.62
C SER A 96 -3.06 -9.24 -1.94
N ILE A 97 -3.86 -8.34 -1.38
CA ILE A 97 -3.40 -7.31 -0.44
C ILE A 97 -4.30 -7.37 0.77
N HIS A 98 -3.71 -7.45 1.95
CA HIS A 98 -4.45 -7.39 3.21
C HIS A 98 -4.13 -6.09 3.94
N LEU A 99 -5.17 -5.30 4.21
CA LEU A 99 -5.07 -4.05 4.97
C LEU A 99 -5.39 -4.31 6.44
N THR A 100 -4.52 -3.86 7.32
CA THR A 100 -4.75 -3.89 8.77
C THR A 100 -4.75 -2.47 9.29
N LEU A 101 -5.87 -2.02 9.83
CA LEU A 101 -6.06 -0.67 10.34
C LEU A 101 -6.31 -0.68 11.84
N ASN A 102 -5.55 0.12 12.56
CA ASN A 102 -5.83 0.49 13.95
C ASN A 102 -6.13 1.99 14.00
N ALA A 103 -7.29 2.35 14.56
CA ALA A 103 -7.73 3.74 14.55
C ALA A 103 -8.29 4.16 15.90
N LYS A 104 -7.94 5.37 16.32
CA LYS A 104 -8.52 6.02 17.49
C LYS A 104 -9.36 7.19 17.00
N ILE A 105 -10.69 7.04 17.11
CA ILE A 105 -11.66 7.99 16.57
C ILE A 105 -12.69 8.32 17.65
N PRO A 106 -12.51 9.42 18.39
CA PRO A 106 -13.47 9.79 19.43
C PRO A 106 -14.88 9.94 18.87
N GLY A 107 -15.85 9.36 19.57
CA GLY A 107 -17.26 9.44 19.19
C GLY A 107 -17.73 8.43 18.16
N ALA A 108 -16.85 7.59 17.62
CA ALA A 108 -17.24 6.56 16.67
C ALA A 108 -17.68 5.27 17.39
N ASP A 109 -18.80 4.69 16.93
CA ASP A 109 -19.15 3.31 17.30
C ASP A 109 -18.55 2.34 16.28
N ASP A 110 -18.39 1.08 16.68
CA ASP A 110 -17.71 0.10 15.83
C ASP A 110 -18.50 -0.21 14.55
N ALA A 111 -19.81 -0.31 14.61
CA ALA A 111 -20.62 -0.60 13.43
C ALA A 111 -20.45 0.47 12.35
N LYS A 112 -20.51 1.75 12.74
CA LYS A 112 -20.30 2.87 11.83
C LYS A 112 -18.87 2.90 11.32
N PHE A 113 -17.90 2.67 12.19
CA PHE A 113 -16.49 2.60 11.81
C PHE A 113 -16.23 1.52 10.75
N GLN A 114 -16.76 0.30 10.92
CA GLN A 114 -16.61 -0.78 9.96
C GLN A 114 -17.22 -0.42 8.61
N GLU A 115 -18.39 0.21 8.60
CA GLU A 115 -19.03 0.69 7.38
C GLU A 115 -18.14 1.69 6.64
N LEU A 116 -17.63 2.69 7.35
CA LEU A 116 -16.81 3.76 6.76
C LEU A 116 -15.45 3.22 6.28
N ALA A 117 -14.84 2.33 7.05
CA ALA A 117 -13.59 1.67 6.64
C ALA A 117 -13.78 0.81 5.39
N GLY A 118 -14.91 0.10 5.28
CA GLY A 118 -15.26 -0.66 4.09
C GLY A 118 -15.45 0.23 2.86
N LYS A 119 -16.04 1.39 3.00
CA LYS A 119 -16.17 2.38 1.92
C LYS A 119 -14.80 2.89 1.46
N ALA A 120 -13.90 3.17 2.39
CA ALA A 120 -12.54 3.59 2.08
C ALA A 120 -11.77 2.50 1.34
N LYS A 121 -11.91 1.24 1.76
CA LYS A 121 -11.28 0.09 1.09
C LYS A 121 -11.74 -0.01 -0.37
N ALA A 122 -13.02 0.10 -0.61
CA ALA A 122 -13.58 -0.02 -1.97
C ALA A 122 -13.29 1.21 -2.83
N GLY A 123 -13.26 2.39 -2.23
CA GLY A 123 -13.30 3.66 -2.95
C GLY A 123 -11.97 4.37 -3.11
N CYS A 124 -10.93 4.00 -2.38
CA CYS A 124 -9.65 4.71 -2.53
C CYS A 124 -9.08 4.46 -3.93
N PRO A 125 -8.49 5.50 -4.57
CA PRO A 125 -8.02 5.38 -5.96
C PRO A 125 -7.05 4.22 -6.20
N VAL A 126 -6.18 3.89 -5.25
CA VAL A 126 -5.26 2.75 -5.40
C VAL A 126 -6.01 1.43 -5.37
N SER A 127 -7.00 1.26 -4.48
CA SER A 127 -7.86 0.06 -4.48
C SER A 127 -8.56 -0.14 -5.82
N LYS A 128 -9.06 0.96 -6.41
CA LYS A 128 -9.75 0.93 -7.70
C LYS A 128 -8.81 0.64 -8.88
N LEU A 129 -7.55 1.05 -8.77
CA LEU A 129 -6.53 0.78 -9.77
C LEU A 129 -6.15 -0.70 -9.82
N LEU A 130 -6.06 -1.35 -8.65
CA LEU A 130 -5.50 -2.69 -8.50
C LEU A 130 -6.54 -3.77 -8.81
N ASN A 131 -6.17 -4.71 -9.67
CA ASN A 131 -6.98 -5.89 -10.00
C ASN A 131 -6.50 -7.08 -9.16
N THR A 132 -6.80 -7.04 -7.86
CA THR A 132 -6.42 -8.12 -6.95
C THR A 132 -7.43 -8.23 -5.82
N ASN A 133 -7.35 -9.30 -5.04
CA ASN A 133 -8.19 -9.50 -3.86
C ASN A 133 -7.70 -8.62 -2.71
N ILE A 134 -8.55 -7.70 -2.26
CA ILE A 134 -8.24 -6.78 -1.16
C ILE A 134 -9.12 -7.11 0.03
N THR A 135 -8.50 -7.42 1.16
CA THR A 135 -9.19 -7.70 2.42
C THR A 135 -8.83 -6.65 3.47
N LEU A 136 -9.63 -6.53 4.51
CA LEU A 136 -9.46 -5.51 5.55
C LEU A 136 -9.81 -6.06 6.93
N ASP A 137 -8.93 -5.84 7.87
CA ASP A 137 -9.20 -5.90 9.30
C ASP A 137 -9.10 -4.49 9.87
N ALA A 138 -10.21 -3.95 10.36
CA ALA A 138 -10.27 -2.61 10.93
C ALA A 138 -10.64 -2.68 12.41
N LYS A 139 -9.82 -2.05 13.24
CA LYS A 139 -10.00 -2.05 14.70
C LYS A 139 -9.99 -0.65 15.26
N LEU A 140 -11.04 -0.32 16.03
CA LEU A 140 -11.05 0.86 16.92
C LEU A 140 -10.26 0.54 18.19
N VAL A 141 -9.39 1.42 18.55
CA VAL A 141 -8.57 1.30 19.75
C VAL A 141 -8.78 2.45 20.72
#